data_d2084ff1085e8ccea645242602884b57
#
_entry.id   d2084ff1085e8ccea645242602884b57
#
_cell.length_a   1.000
_cell.length_b   1.000
_cell.length_c   1.000
_cell.angle_alpha   90.00
_cell.angle_beta   90.00
_cell.angle_gamma   90.00
#
_symmetry.space_group_name_H-M   'P 1'
#
loop_
_entity.id
_entity.type
_entity.pdbx_description
1 polymer ?
#
loop_
_entity_poly.entity_id
_entity_poly.type
_entity_poly.pdbx_seq_one_letter_code
_entity_poly.pdbx_strand_id
1 'polypeptide(L)'
;MEELRAGVRSGRYDFIAFTSANAVRLLGAECPAGSGTELFAIGPGTAAAARELGWTPRPLPQEYLAESLAEAMVASGVRGRRVLLPRAEGARDVLPRALQGAGAEVTEVALYRASAARASAPRLRRLLIEAPPDWVTFTSSSTVRGYAELAEGRGLPPASLVACIGPVTAKTAEALGPGPDVVARVHSLPGLVAAMEESPVNDNSG
;
A
#
# COMPACT_ATOMS: atom_id res chain seq x y z
N MET A 1 17.77 9.55 9.06
CA MET A 1 17.77 9.13 7.62
C MET A 1 19.13 8.72 7.15
N GLU A 2 20.19 9.55 7.33
CA GLU A 2 21.54 9.22 6.83
C GLU A 2 22.12 7.93 7.48
N GLU A 3 21.96 7.74 8.77
CA GLU A 3 22.40 6.51 9.46
C GLU A 3 21.69 5.26 8.89
N LEU A 4 20.39 5.36 8.59
CA LEU A 4 19.63 4.27 7.96
C LEU A 4 20.19 3.92 6.59
N ARG A 5 20.43 4.94 5.74
CA ARG A 5 20.98 4.77 4.40
C ARG A 5 22.41 4.22 4.45
N ALA A 6 23.23 4.70 5.39
CA ALA A 6 24.56 4.16 5.63
C ALA A 6 24.51 2.68 6.03
N GLY A 7 23.55 2.29 6.88
CA GLY A 7 23.31 0.90 7.25
C GLY A 7 22.92 0.02 6.05
N VAL A 8 22.10 0.53 5.14
CA VAL A 8 21.74 -0.20 3.90
C VAL A 8 22.98 -0.34 3.00
N ARG A 9 23.70 0.75 2.76
CA ARG A 9 24.93 0.74 1.92
C ARG A 9 26.01 -0.20 2.44
N SER A 10 26.14 -0.32 3.76
CA SER A 10 27.16 -1.19 4.39
C SER A 10 26.75 -2.66 4.49
N GLY A 11 25.57 -3.06 4.00
CA GLY A 11 25.06 -4.42 4.13
C GLY A 11 24.67 -4.81 5.57
N ARG A 12 24.28 -3.82 6.39
CA ARG A 12 23.80 -4.07 7.76
C ARG A 12 22.56 -4.95 7.79
N TYR A 13 21.76 -4.93 6.73
CA TYR A 13 20.52 -5.71 6.61
C TYR A 13 20.66 -6.78 5.54
N ASP A 14 20.23 -7.98 5.85
CA ASP A 14 20.23 -9.11 4.93
C ASP A 14 19.03 -9.02 3.98
N PHE A 15 17.88 -8.51 4.49
CA PHE A 15 16.66 -8.30 3.73
C PHE A 15 16.08 -6.90 3.94
N ILE A 16 15.48 -6.35 2.89
CA ILE A 16 14.63 -5.16 2.96
C ILE A 16 13.28 -5.50 2.34
N ALA A 17 12.18 -5.21 3.04
CA ALA A 17 10.85 -5.40 2.49
C ALA A 17 10.07 -4.09 2.41
N PHE A 18 9.65 -3.74 1.20
CA PHE A 18 8.84 -2.57 0.93
C PHE A 18 7.37 -2.94 0.73
N THR A 19 6.51 -2.30 1.51
CA THR A 19 5.06 -2.40 1.39
C THR A 19 4.43 -1.21 0.64
N SER A 20 5.24 -0.29 0.12
CA SER A 20 4.77 0.84 -0.69
C SER A 20 5.86 1.42 -1.57
N ALA A 21 5.48 1.94 -2.74
CA ALA A 21 6.36 2.67 -3.62
C ALA A 21 6.89 3.98 -3.00
N ASN A 22 6.13 4.60 -2.08
CA ASN A 22 6.59 5.78 -1.35
C ASN A 22 7.80 5.48 -0.46
N ALA A 23 7.77 4.36 0.27
CA ALA A 23 8.91 3.94 1.10
C ALA A 23 10.15 3.67 0.24
N VAL A 24 9.98 3.07 -0.94
CA VAL A 24 11.05 2.87 -1.92
C VAL A 24 11.68 4.20 -2.33
N ARG A 25 10.87 5.16 -2.76
CA ARG A 25 11.35 6.48 -3.23
C ARG A 25 12.05 7.27 -2.12
N LEU A 26 11.52 7.21 -0.90
CA LEU A 26 12.08 7.93 0.24
C LEU A 26 13.42 7.36 0.72
N LEU A 27 13.58 6.04 0.71
CA LEU A 27 14.82 5.38 1.11
C LEU A 27 15.79 5.24 -0.05
N GLY A 28 15.30 4.84 -1.22
CA GLY A 28 16.10 4.29 -2.31
C GLY A 28 16.89 5.31 -3.12
N ALA A 29 16.52 6.60 -3.13
CA ALA A 29 17.17 7.61 -3.97
C ALA A 29 18.69 7.76 -3.74
N GLU A 30 19.20 7.27 -2.61
CA GLU A 30 20.62 7.37 -2.21
C GLU A 30 21.20 6.01 -1.77
N CYS A 31 20.47 4.91 -1.98
CA CYS A 31 20.92 3.57 -1.66
C CYS A 31 21.19 2.80 -2.94
N PRO A 32 22.44 2.67 -3.38
CA PRO A 32 22.77 1.90 -4.57
C PRO A 32 22.44 0.42 -4.35
N ALA A 33 21.91 -0.21 -5.41
CA ALA A 33 21.82 -1.66 -5.45
C ALA A 33 23.23 -2.27 -5.36
N GLY A 34 23.40 -3.33 -4.58
CA GLY A 34 24.67 -4.06 -4.57
C GLY A 34 25.29 -4.36 -3.23
N SER A 35 24.65 -4.03 -2.12
CA SER A 35 25.13 -4.33 -0.77
C SER A 35 25.03 -5.82 -0.34
N GLY A 36 24.63 -6.73 -1.24
CA GLY A 36 24.28 -8.11 -0.90
C GLY A 36 22.90 -8.25 -0.21
N THR A 37 22.21 -7.15 0.00
CA THR A 37 20.87 -7.12 0.61
C THR A 37 19.83 -7.57 -0.39
N GLU A 38 18.99 -8.53 -0.04
CA GLU A 38 17.88 -8.98 -0.85
C GLU A 38 16.65 -8.09 -0.64
N LEU A 39 15.99 -7.71 -1.74
CA LEU A 39 14.86 -6.81 -1.71
C LEU A 39 13.54 -7.55 -2.02
N PHE A 40 12.56 -7.33 -1.16
CA PHE A 40 11.20 -7.82 -1.32
C PHE A 40 10.23 -6.66 -1.52
N ALA A 41 9.27 -6.83 -2.41
CA ALA A 41 8.22 -5.85 -2.69
C ALA A 41 6.85 -6.52 -2.59
N ILE A 42 5.90 -5.83 -1.95
CA ILE A 42 4.55 -6.38 -1.74
C ILE A 42 3.78 -6.57 -3.05
N GLY A 43 4.06 -5.79 -4.07
CA GLY A 43 3.32 -5.84 -5.32
C GLY A 43 4.01 -5.11 -6.48
N PRO A 44 3.39 -5.16 -7.69
CA PRO A 44 4.03 -4.72 -8.93
C PRO A 44 4.41 -3.23 -8.94
N GLY A 45 3.57 -2.35 -8.40
CA GLY A 45 3.88 -0.90 -8.33
C GLY A 45 5.08 -0.59 -7.42
N THR A 46 5.23 -1.32 -6.30
CA THR A 46 6.37 -1.20 -5.40
C THR A 46 7.64 -1.75 -6.05
N ALA A 47 7.52 -2.90 -6.74
CA ALA A 47 8.63 -3.50 -7.47
C ALA A 47 9.10 -2.63 -8.65
N ALA A 48 8.17 -2.00 -9.38
CA ALA A 48 8.51 -1.07 -10.45
C ALA A 48 9.30 0.13 -9.91
N ALA A 49 8.83 0.77 -8.83
CA ALA A 49 9.54 1.87 -8.19
C ALA A 49 10.96 1.46 -7.73
N ALA A 50 11.13 0.23 -7.25
CA ALA A 50 12.44 -0.28 -6.86
C ALA A 50 13.37 -0.45 -8.09
N ARG A 51 12.85 -0.97 -9.21
CA ARG A 51 13.64 -1.13 -10.46
C ARG A 51 14.05 0.22 -11.06
N GLU A 52 13.17 1.24 -10.99
CA GLU A 52 13.49 2.62 -11.41
C GLU A 52 14.72 3.18 -10.68
N LEU A 53 14.97 2.73 -9.45
CA LEU A 53 16.13 3.12 -8.62
C LEU A 53 17.32 2.13 -8.73
N GLY A 54 17.29 1.20 -9.69
CA GLY A 54 18.35 0.23 -9.89
C GLY A 54 18.34 -0.97 -8.93
N TRP A 55 17.29 -1.18 -8.18
CA TRP A 55 17.15 -2.34 -7.29
C TRP A 55 16.58 -3.54 -8.07
N THR A 56 16.95 -4.76 -7.66
CA THR A 56 16.42 -6.01 -8.22
C THR A 56 15.55 -6.71 -7.16
N PRO A 57 14.23 -6.46 -7.14
CA PRO A 57 13.36 -7.14 -6.20
C PRO A 57 13.27 -8.63 -6.51
N ARG A 58 13.16 -9.45 -5.47
CA ARG A 58 12.81 -10.87 -5.56
C ARG A 58 11.45 -11.04 -6.27
N PRO A 59 11.11 -12.24 -6.77
CA PRO A 59 9.79 -12.51 -7.32
C PRO A 59 8.68 -12.04 -6.38
N LEU A 60 7.61 -11.51 -6.95
CA LEU A 60 6.47 -11.02 -6.17
C LEU A 60 5.76 -12.19 -5.47
N PRO A 61 5.13 -11.95 -4.30
CA PRO A 61 4.24 -12.92 -3.69
C PRO A 61 3.03 -13.20 -4.58
N GLN A 62 2.38 -14.33 -4.39
CA GLN A 62 1.20 -14.71 -5.19
C GLN A 62 0.06 -13.71 -5.04
N GLU A 63 -0.12 -13.21 -3.83
CA GLU A 63 -1.07 -12.16 -3.52
C GLU A 63 -0.32 -10.94 -2.97
N TYR A 64 -0.82 -9.74 -3.27
CA TYR A 64 -0.16 -8.49 -2.87
C TYR A 64 -0.60 -8.06 -1.46
N LEU A 65 -0.51 -9.02 -0.53
CA LEU A 65 -0.86 -8.87 0.88
C LEU A 65 0.39 -9.00 1.77
N ALA A 66 0.31 -8.43 2.97
CA ALA A 66 1.41 -8.51 3.94
C ALA A 66 1.68 -9.95 4.39
N GLU A 67 0.64 -10.75 4.45
CA GLU A 67 0.66 -12.17 4.80
C GLU A 67 1.48 -12.96 3.77
N SER A 68 1.15 -12.84 2.49
CA SER A 68 1.87 -13.54 1.41
C SER A 68 3.29 -13.05 1.22
N LEU A 69 3.55 -11.76 1.50
CA LEU A 69 4.91 -11.22 1.54
C LEU A 69 5.72 -11.85 2.69
N ALA A 70 5.12 -12.01 3.88
CA ALA A 70 5.76 -12.67 5.01
C ALA A 70 6.10 -14.12 4.68
N GLU A 71 5.17 -14.87 4.07
CA GLU A 71 5.38 -16.27 3.65
C GLU A 71 6.54 -16.39 2.65
N ALA A 72 6.60 -15.52 1.64
CA ALA A 72 7.68 -15.49 0.65
C ALA A 72 9.06 -15.21 1.30
N MET A 73 9.09 -14.30 2.27
CA MET A 73 10.32 -14.00 3.02
C MET A 73 10.74 -15.15 3.94
N VAL A 74 9.77 -15.79 4.62
CA VAL A 74 10.04 -16.98 5.47
C VAL A 74 10.58 -18.11 4.61
N ALA A 75 10.01 -18.36 3.45
CA ALA A 75 10.50 -19.36 2.49
C ALA A 75 11.92 -19.05 1.97
N SER A 76 12.32 -17.77 2.00
CA SER A 76 13.68 -17.33 1.64
C SER A 76 14.69 -17.43 2.81
N GLY A 77 14.27 -17.93 3.99
CA GLY A 77 15.17 -18.21 5.10
C GLY A 77 15.48 -17.01 6.00
N VAL A 78 14.45 -16.37 6.58
CA VAL A 78 14.56 -15.18 7.44
C VAL A 78 15.12 -15.43 8.84
N ARG A 79 15.13 -16.68 9.30
CA ARG A 79 15.59 -17.01 10.68
C ARG A 79 17.03 -16.52 10.93
N GLY A 80 17.21 -15.73 11.97
CA GLY A 80 18.51 -15.13 12.33
C GLY A 80 18.99 -14.05 11.36
N ARG A 81 18.13 -13.61 10.41
CA ARG A 81 18.45 -12.56 9.44
C ARG A 81 17.96 -11.21 9.92
N ARG A 82 18.72 -10.17 9.59
CA ARG A 82 18.41 -8.77 9.87
C ARG A 82 17.53 -8.21 8.77
N VAL A 83 16.29 -7.91 9.10
CA VAL A 83 15.28 -7.42 8.17
C VAL A 83 14.97 -5.96 8.43
N LEU A 84 15.09 -5.12 7.40
CA LEU A 84 14.63 -3.73 7.44
C LEU A 84 13.23 -3.61 6.84
N LEU A 85 12.32 -3.00 7.60
CA LEU A 85 10.96 -2.66 7.17
C LEU A 85 10.78 -1.13 7.14
N PRO A 86 11.11 -0.44 6.02
CA PRO A 86 10.81 0.97 5.85
C PRO A 86 9.33 1.10 5.48
N ARG A 87 8.54 1.78 6.32
CA ARG A 87 7.07 1.79 6.20
C ARG A 87 6.44 3.11 6.61
N ALA A 88 5.14 3.25 6.38
CA ALA A 88 4.36 4.36 6.92
C ALA A 88 4.22 4.23 8.44
N GLU A 89 4.18 5.35 9.14
CA GLU A 89 3.79 5.38 10.55
C GLU A 89 2.36 4.83 10.70
N GLY A 90 2.15 3.97 11.71
CA GLY A 90 0.85 3.32 11.96
C GLY A 90 0.44 2.26 10.92
N ALA A 91 1.38 1.75 10.11
CA ALA A 91 1.10 0.60 9.25
C ALA A 91 0.80 -0.66 10.11
N ARG A 92 0.02 -1.62 9.56
CA ARG A 92 -0.40 -2.83 10.28
C ARG A 92 0.78 -3.72 10.65
N ASP A 93 0.76 -4.31 11.85
CA ASP A 93 1.85 -5.12 12.40
C ASP A 93 1.90 -6.58 11.90
N VAL A 94 1.12 -6.93 10.88
CA VAL A 94 1.06 -8.31 10.35
C VAL A 94 2.43 -8.79 9.89
N LEU A 95 3.08 -8.02 9.01
CA LEU A 95 4.38 -8.39 8.46
C LEU A 95 5.49 -8.46 9.53
N PRO A 96 5.71 -7.43 10.37
CA PRO A 96 6.77 -7.51 11.39
C PRO A 96 6.54 -8.64 12.37
N ARG A 97 5.31 -8.88 12.85
CA ARG A 97 4.99 -9.98 13.77
C ARG A 97 5.26 -11.35 13.15
N ALA A 98 4.88 -11.55 11.88
CA ALA A 98 5.12 -12.81 11.19
C ALA A 98 6.63 -13.09 11.04
N LEU A 99 7.41 -12.08 10.66
CA LEU A 99 8.86 -12.23 10.50
C LEU A 99 9.57 -12.45 11.84
N GLN A 100 9.20 -11.71 12.90
CA GLN A 100 9.71 -11.92 14.25
C GLN A 100 9.36 -13.32 14.78
N GLY A 101 8.11 -13.77 14.55
CA GLY A 101 7.68 -15.13 14.89
C GLY A 101 8.47 -16.21 14.16
N ALA A 102 8.95 -15.94 12.95
CA ALA A 102 9.84 -16.81 12.19
C ALA A 102 11.32 -16.74 12.62
N GLY A 103 11.66 -15.88 13.60
CA GLY A 103 13.00 -15.74 14.15
C GLY A 103 13.89 -14.72 13.41
N ALA A 104 13.32 -13.77 12.69
CA ALA A 104 14.05 -12.65 12.10
C ALA A 104 14.33 -11.55 13.11
N GLU A 105 15.44 -10.82 12.93
CA GLU A 105 15.75 -9.58 13.64
C GLU A 105 15.17 -8.41 12.84
N VAL A 106 13.98 -7.94 13.23
CA VAL A 106 13.25 -6.92 12.47
C VAL A 106 13.54 -5.52 12.99
N THR A 107 14.00 -4.64 12.09
CA THR A 107 14.12 -3.20 12.31
C THR A 107 13.02 -2.48 11.52
N GLU A 108 12.06 -1.90 12.22
CA GLU A 108 11.02 -1.06 11.63
C GLU A 108 11.43 0.40 11.63
N VAL A 109 11.26 1.08 10.49
CA VAL A 109 11.53 2.51 10.38
C VAL A 109 10.33 3.21 9.73
N ALA A 110 9.70 4.11 10.49
CA ALA A 110 8.67 4.99 9.96
C ALA A 110 9.33 6.09 9.10
N LEU A 111 9.15 6.01 7.78
CA LEU A 111 9.70 6.98 6.84
C LEU A 111 8.75 8.15 6.55
N TYR A 112 7.46 7.92 6.67
CA TYR A 112 6.43 8.92 6.38
C TYR A 112 5.14 8.61 7.14
N ARG A 113 4.32 9.64 7.28
CA ARG A 113 2.95 9.53 7.79
C ARG A 113 1.98 9.81 6.64
N ALA A 114 1.03 8.91 6.41
CA ALA A 114 -0.11 9.22 5.57
C ALA A 114 -1.04 10.17 6.34
N SER A 115 -1.29 11.35 5.79
CA SER A 115 -2.23 12.33 6.35
C SER A 115 -3.20 12.78 5.28
N ALA A 116 -4.42 13.14 5.69
CA ALA A 116 -5.37 13.74 4.77
C ALA A 116 -4.85 15.08 4.26
N ALA A 117 -5.02 15.31 2.96
CA ALA A 117 -4.63 16.57 2.32
C ALA A 117 -5.67 17.67 2.65
N ARG A 118 -5.67 18.19 3.87
CA ARG A 118 -6.68 19.15 4.38
C ARG A 118 -6.93 20.33 3.46
N ALA A 119 -5.91 20.80 2.76
CA ALA A 119 -6.06 21.86 1.74
C ALA A 119 -6.99 21.45 0.59
N SER A 120 -7.22 20.16 0.36
CA SER A 120 -8.12 19.63 -0.66
C SER A 120 -9.57 19.49 -0.19
N ALA A 121 -9.88 19.67 1.08
CA ALA A 121 -11.23 19.51 1.61
C ALA A 121 -12.29 20.42 0.92
N PRO A 122 -12.04 21.71 0.66
CA PRO A 122 -13.00 22.55 -0.07
C PRO A 122 -13.25 22.05 -1.50
N ARG A 123 -12.20 21.57 -2.17
CA ARG A 123 -12.32 21.00 -3.53
C ARG A 123 -13.11 19.70 -3.54
N LEU A 124 -12.85 18.81 -2.57
CA LEU A 124 -13.61 17.56 -2.42
C LEU A 124 -15.09 17.86 -2.21
N ARG A 125 -15.42 18.76 -1.28
CA ARG A 125 -16.82 19.11 -0.98
C ARG A 125 -17.54 19.68 -2.20
N ARG A 126 -16.86 20.57 -2.95
CA ARG A 126 -17.41 21.12 -4.19
C ARG A 126 -17.67 20.03 -5.22
N LEU A 127 -16.70 19.12 -5.43
CA LEU A 127 -16.83 18.02 -6.38
C LEU A 127 -18.05 17.15 -6.05
N LEU A 128 -18.23 16.78 -4.78
CA LEU A 128 -19.34 15.94 -4.34
C LEU A 128 -20.73 16.58 -4.54
N ILE A 129 -20.80 17.92 -4.62
CA ILE A 129 -22.05 18.68 -4.76
C ILE A 129 -22.32 19.06 -6.21
N GLU A 130 -21.33 19.65 -6.90
CA GLU A 130 -21.49 20.30 -8.21
C GLU A 130 -21.25 19.32 -9.38
N ALA A 131 -20.37 18.32 -9.18
CA ALA A 131 -20.00 17.34 -10.19
C ALA A 131 -19.74 15.99 -9.53
N PRO A 132 -20.76 15.34 -8.97
CA PRO A 132 -20.59 14.08 -8.28
C PRO A 132 -19.99 13.03 -9.23
N PRO A 133 -18.91 12.31 -8.79
CA PRO A 133 -18.31 11.29 -9.63
C PRO A 133 -19.20 10.05 -9.68
N ASP A 134 -19.21 9.33 -10.80
CA ASP A 134 -19.88 8.03 -10.91
C ASP A 134 -19.18 6.99 -10.03
N TRP A 135 -17.84 7.04 -9.96
CA TRP A 135 -17.04 6.14 -9.16
C TRP A 135 -16.09 6.85 -8.20
N VAL A 136 -16.03 6.33 -6.98
CA VAL A 136 -14.97 6.68 -6.00
C VAL A 136 -14.12 5.46 -5.74
N THR A 137 -12.82 5.56 -6.01
CA THR A 137 -11.89 4.46 -5.86
C THR A 137 -11.02 4.60 -4.62
N PHE A 138 -10.92 3.53 -3.82
CA PHE A 138 -10.02 3.46 -2.69
C PHE A 138 -8.92 2.43 -2.94
N THR A 139 -7.68 2.90 -3.04
CA THR A 139 -6.51 2.08 -3.31
C THR A 139 -5.75 1.68 -2.05
N SER A 140 -6.22 2.10 -0.89
CA SER A 140 -5.66 1.71 0.42
C SER A 140 -6.59 2.14 1.56
N SER A 141 -6.44 1.54 2.74
CA SER A 141 -7.13 1.97 3.96
C SER A 141 -6.81 3.42 4.35
N SER A 142 -5.63 3.94 3.99
CA SER A 142 -5.28 5.34 4.25
C SER A 142 -6.05 6.32 3.37
N THR A 143 -6.39 5.96 2.14
CA THR A 143 -7.24 6.80 1.27
C THR A 143 -8.67 6.85 1.79
N VAL A 144 -9.20 5.75 2.33
CA VAL A 144 -10.52 5.74 3.00
C VAL A 144 -10.51 6.67 4.23
N ARG A 145 -9.51 6.56 5.10
CA ARG A 145 -9.40 7.44 6.28
C ARG A 145 -9.26 8.90 5.88
N GLY A 146 -8.44 9.18 4.85
CA GLY A 146 -8.30 10.53 4.31
C GLY A 146 -9.61 11.10 3.79
N TYR A 147 -10.39 10.30 3.07
CA TYR A 147 -11.72 10.69 2.63
C TYR A 147 -12.64 10.98 3.82
N ALA A 148 -12.76 10.07 4.78
CA ALA A 148 -13.62 10.24 5.94
C ALA A 148 -13.27 11.51 6.74
N GLU A 149 -11.98 11.82 6.90
CA GLU A 149 -11.51 13.06 7.55
C GLU A 149 -11.90 14.32 6.75
N LEU A 150 -11.72 14.30 5.42
CA LEU A 150 -11.97 15.47 4.56
C LEU A 150 -13.46 15.70 4.28
N ALA A 151 -14.24 14.62 4.24
CA ALA A 151 -15.69 14.66 4.02
C ALA A 151 -16.46 15.14 5.25
N GLU A 152 -15.83 15.13 6.45
CA GLU A 152 -16.43 15.60 7.71
C GLU A 152 -17.81 14.97 7.98
N GLY A 153 -17.93 13.65 7.80
CA GLY A 153 -19.18 12.92 8.00
C GLY A 153 -20.20 13.03 6.85
N ARG A 154 -19.85 13.72 5.76
CA ARG A 154 -20.66 13.71 4.54
C ARG A 154 -20.49 12.37 3.84
N GLY A 155 -21.62 11.72 3.53
CA GLY A 155 -21.63 10.54 2.69
C GLY A 155 -21.25 10.86 1.23
N LEU A 156 -21.13 9.82 0.43
CA LEU A 156 -21.07 9.98 -1.02
C LEU A 156 -22.46 10.36 -1.58
N PRO A 157 -22.50 11.03 -2.73
CA PRO A 157 -23.75 11.21 -3.47
C PRO A 157 -24.40 9.85 -3.75
N PRO A 158 -25.75 9.73 -3.68
CA PRO A 158 -26.43 8.43 -3.80
C PRO A 158 -26.15 7.66 -5.09
N ALA A 159 -25.79 8.37 -6.16
CA ALA A 159 -25.45 7.77 -7.46
C ALA A 159 -23.98 7.36 -7.59
N SER A 160 -23.13 7.75 -6.64
CA SER A 160 -21.71 7.42 -6.69
C SER A 160 -21.45 6.02 -6.16
N LEU A 161 -20.74 5.22 -6.92
CA LEU A 161 -20.34 3.86 -6.59
C LEU A 161 -18.94 3.84 -5.96
N VAL A 162 -18.65 2.83 -5.14
CA VAL A 162 -17.39 2.68 -4.44
C VAL A 162 -16.66 1.42 -4.90
N ALA A 163 -15.43 1.58 -5.39
CA ALA A 163 -14.57 0.47 -5.72
C ALA A 163 -13.33 0.44 -4.80
N CYS A 164 -13.08 -0.71 -4.18
CA CYS A 164 -11.92 -0.95 -3.32
C CYS A 164 -10.92 -1.91 -3.98
N ILE A 165 -9.63 -1.59 -3.86
CA ILE A 165 -8.54 -2.38 -4.46
C ILE A 165 -8.40 -3.78 -3.86
N GLY A 166 -8.99 -4.02 -2.69
CA GLY A 166 -8.89 -5.32 -2.01
C GLY A 166 -9.60 -5.35 -0.66
N PRO A 167 -9.66 -6.52 -0.01
CA PRO A 167 -10.52 -6.78 1.15
C PRO A 167 -10.15 -5.94 2.38
N VAL A 168 -8.88 -5.61 2.57
CA VAL A 168 -8.43 -4.77 3.71
C VAL A 168 -8.93 -3.34 3.57
N THR A 169 -8.93 -2.81 2.35
CA THR A 169 -9.45 -1.48 2.04
C THR A 169 -10.98 -1.47 2.17
N ALA A 170 -11.64 -2.52 1.69
CA ALA A 170 -13.08 -2.73 1.79
C ALA A 170 -13.56 -2.70 3.25
N LYS A 171 -12.96 -3.50 4.13
CA LYS A 171 -13.27 -3.48 5.58
C LYS A 171 -13.11 -2.10 6.21
N THR A 172 -12.13 -1.32 5.76
CA THR A 172 -11.94 0.04 6.26
C THR A 172 -13.04 0.98 5.75
N ALA A 173 -13.47 0.81 4.50
CA ALA A 173 -14.57 1.58 3.91
C ALA A 173 -15.90 1.27 4.60
N GLU A 174 -16.20 0.01 4.90
CA GLU A 174 -17.36 -0.40 5.68
C GLU A 174 -17.39 0.22 7.08
N ALA A 175 -16.22 0.32 7.73
CA ALA A 175 -16.12 0.82 9.10
C ALA A 175 -16.18 2.34 9.21
N LEU A 176 -15.73 3.10 8.20
CA LEU A 176 -15.52 4.55 8.30
C LEU A 176 -16.35 5.38 7.32
N GLY A 177 -17.04 4.76 6.39
CA GLY A 177 -17.72 5.51 5.34
C GLY A 177 -18.59 4.66 4.44
N PRO A 178 -18.66 5.00 3.17
CA PRO A 178 -19.44 4.24 2.21
C PRO A 178 -18.80 2.86 2.02
N GLY A 179 -19.59 1.81 2.29
CA GLY A 179 -19.18 0.45 1.98
C GLY A 179 -18.87 0.28 0.50
N PRO A 180 -18.07 -0.72 0.11
CA PRO A 180 -17.75 -0.94 -1.29
C PRO A 180 -18.91 -1.57 -2.06
N ASP A 181 -19.19 -1.06 -3.26
CA ASP A 181 -20.04 -1.73 -4.25
C ASP A 181 -19.26 -2.82 -4.98
N VAL A 182 -17.94 -2.59 -5.16
CA VAL A 182 -17.02 -3.51 -5.86
C VAL A 182 -15.71 -3.64 -5.12
N VAL A 183 -15.20 -4.88 -5.01
CA VAL A 183 -13.86 -5.19 -4.50
C VAL A 183 -13.07 -5.94 -5.57
N ALA A 184 -11.93 -5.40 -5.96
CA ALA A 184 -11.08 -6.02 -6.98
C ALA A 184 -10.58 -7.41 -6.51
N ARG A 185 -10.65 -8.39 -7.41
CA ARG A 185 -10.10 -9.74 -7.19
C ARG A 185 -8.58 -9.75 -7.29
N VAL A 186 -8.04 -8.98 -8.24
CA VAL A 186 -6.60 -8.75 -8.39
C VAL A 186 -6.27 -7.40 -7.76
N HIS A 187 -5.47 -7.40 -6.70
CA HIS A 187 -5.19 -6.22 -5.86
C HIS A 187 -4.16 -5.29 -6.52
N SER A 188 -4.49 -4.80 -7.70
CA SER A 188 -3.69 -3.88 -8.52
C SER A 188 -4.58 -2.82 -9.17
N LEU A 189 -3.99 -1.72 -9.67
CA LEU A 189 -4.78 -0.70 -10.37
C LEU A 189 -5.49 -1.25 -11.61
N PRO A 190 -4.85 -2.07 -12.48
CA PRO A 190 -5.57 -2.71 -13.58
C PRO A 190 -6.71 -3.62 -13.10
N GLY A 191 -6.50 -4.38 -12.01
CA GLY A 191 -7.55 -5.23 -11.45
C GLY A 191 -8.72 -4.43 -10.86
N LEU A 192 -8.45 -3.25 -10.30
CA LEU A 192 -9.49 -2.34 -9.82
C LEU A 192 -10.34 -1.81 -10.98
N VAL A 193 -9.70 -1.40 -12.08
CA VAL A 193 -10.38 -0.93 -13.29
C VAL A 193 -11.24 -2.05 -13.89
N ALA A 194 -10.67 -3.25 -14.07
CA ALA A 194 -11.41 -4.40 -14.58
C ALA A 194 -12.65 -4.72 -13.72
N ALA A 195 -12.53 -4.66 -12.40
CA ALA A 195 -13.64 -4.90 -11.50
C ALA A 195 -14.76 -3.84 -11.61
N MET A 196 -14.40 -2.58 -11.91
CA MET A 196 -15.38 -1.52 -12.18
C MET A 196 -16.08 -1.73 -13.52
N GLU A 197 -15.34 -2.15 -14.55
CA GLU A 197 -15.90 -2.43 -15.89
C GLU A 197 -16.84 -3.64 -15.89
N GLU A 198 -16.52 -4.69 -15.13
CA GLU A 198 -17.34 -5.90 -14.96
C GLU A 198 -18.56 -5.69 -14.05
N SER A 199 -18.69 -4.53 -13.42
CA SER A 199 -19.79 -4.28 -12.48
C SER A 199 -21.13 -4.17 -13.22
N PRO A 200 -22.15 -4.93 -12.81
CA PRO A 200 -23.48 -4.90 -13.45
C PRO A 200 -24.19 -3.53 -13.30
N VAL A 201 -23.67 -2.64 -12.49
CA VAL A 201 -24.23 -1.29 -12.28
C VAL A 201 -23.91 -0.36 -13.46
N ASN A 202 -22.91 -0.70 -14.31
CA ASN A 202 -22.59 0.06 -15.51
C ASN A 202 -23.62 -0.14 -16.66
N ASP A 203 -24.46 -1.18 -16.59
CA ASP A 203 -25.42 -1.52 -17.66
C ASP A 203 -26.71 -0.69 -17.64
N ASN A 204 -26.86 0.25 -16.71
CA ASN A 204 -28.09 1.06 -16.57
C ASN A 204 -28.00 2.45 -17.22
N SER A 205 -27.13 2.63 -18.23
CA SER A 205 -27.03 3.84 -19.05
C SER A 205 -27.71 3.59 -20.40
N GLY A 206 -29.03 3.43 -20.35
CA GLY A 206 -29.90 3.34 -21.50
C GLY A 206 -30.95 4.46 -21.47
#